data_eb2b593d5234fdb6bf0efd2dba1659af
#
_entry.id   eb2b593d5234fdb6bf0efd2dba1659af
#
_cell.length_a   1.000
_cell.length_b   1.000
_cell.length_c   1.000
_cell.angle_alpha   90.00
_cell.angle_beta   90.00
_cell.angle_gamma   90.00
#
_symmetry.space_group_name_H-M   'P 1'
#
loop_
_entity.id
_entity.type
_entity.pdbx_description
1 polymer ?
#
loop_
_entity_poly.entity_id
_entity_poly.type
_entity_poly.pdbx_seq_one_letter_code
_entity_poly.pdbx_strand_id
1 'polypeptide(L)'
;WKNETLITRIREFVYNGGGFVGVGEPTAVPHQGRFFQLGDILGVEREMGYSLSTDKYFTKELKEHFIIEDIEDVHKIDFGENIKNVYGLTSATEVLEFSNPKVSAGGVEEGIVLPANAEGKEFGEIHLAANPYGKGRGVYIAGLPYTPENTRLLMRALFYAANKESELTKWYASNPLVEVHAYPEKGVYAIVNNTNELQSTLVYDGAGVSRTVELEPSEIRWEKIS
;
A
#
# COMPACT_ATOMS: atom_id res chain seq x y z
N TRP A 1 -11.15 -2.76 18.37
CA TRP A 1 -12.58 -2.63 18.07
C TRP A 1 -13.29 -3.94 18.40
N LYS A 2 -14.24 -3.90 19.34
CA LYS A 2 -15.04 -5.08 19.72
C LYS A 2 -16.49 -4.99 19.21
N ASN A 3 -16.72 -4.16 18.20
CA ASN A 3 -18.05 -3.95 17.65
C ASN A 3 -18.27 -4.82 16.42
N GLU A 4 -18.83 -6.00 16.62
CA GLU A 4 -19.11 -6.97 15.54
C GLU A 4 -20.03 -6.41 14.47
N THR A 5 -20.98 -5.56 14.84
CA THR A 5 -21.87 -4.92 13.87
C THR A 5 -21.10 -4.02 12.92
N LEU A 6 -20.16 -3.23 13.44
CA LEU A 6 -19.32 -2.35 12.62
C LEU A 6 -18.41 -3.17 11.68
N ILE A 7 -17.78 -4.21 12.21
CA ILE A 7 -16.92 -5.11 11.43
C ILE A 7 -17.72 -5.78 10.30
N THR A 8 -18.94 -6.24 10.59
CA THR A 8 -19.83 -6.81 9.58
C THR A 8 -20.21 -5.80 8.51
N ARG A 9 -20.53 -4.56 8.90
CA ARG A 9 -20.85 -3.49 7.93
C ARG A 9 -19.68 -3.11 7.04
N ILE A 10 -18.46 -3.10 7.55
CA ILE A 10 -17.27 -2.88 6.74
C ILE A 10 -17.10 -4.03 5.72
N ARG A 11 -17.27 -5.28 6.15
CA ARG A 11 -17.24 -6.43 5.23
C ARG A 11 -18.29 -6.32 4.13
N GLU A 12 -19.54 -6.02 4.49
CA GLU A 12 -20.62 -5.82 3.53
C GLU A 12 -20.29 -4.70 2.53
N PHE A 13 -19.75 -3.57 3.01
CA PHE A 13 -19.36 -2.43 2.18
C PHE A 13 -18.29 -2.83 1.16
N VAL A 14 -17.21 -3.48 1.62
CA VAL A 14 -16.14 -3.89 0.70
C VAL A 14 -16.61 -4.99 -0.24
N TYR A 15 -17.34 -6.00 0.27
CA TYR A 15 -17.86 -7.08 -0.56
C TYR A 15 -18.72 -6.58 -1.72
N ASN A 16 -19.45 -5.50 -1.52
CA ASN A 16 -20.32 -4.87 -2.54
C ASN A 16 -19.61 -3.89 -3.46
N GLY A 17 -18.29 -3.75 -3.36
CA GLY A 17 -17.47 -2.92 -4.29
C GLY A 17 -16.80 -1.71 -3.65
N GLY A 18 -16.91 -1.54 -2.33
CA GLY A 18 -16.14 -0.54 -1.60
C GLY A 18 -14.67 -0.91 -1.46
N GLY A 19 -13.85 0.03 -0.98
CA GLY A 19 -12.45 -0.19 -0.69
C GLY A 19 -12.11 -0.01 0.78
N PHE A 20 -11.11 -0.72 1.26
CA PHE A 20 -10.59 -0.57 2.62
C PHE A 20 -9.06 -0.55 2.61
N VAL A 21 -8.48 0.52 3.16
CA VAL A 21 -7.03 0.63 3.34
C VAL A 21 -6.74 0.60 4.84
N GLY A 22 -5.97 -0.38 5.27
CA GLY A 22 -5.56 -0.55 6.66
C GLY A 22 -4.07 -0.23 6.81
N VAL A 23 -3.73 0.67 7.74
CA VAL A 23 -2.34 1.06 8.03
C VAL A 23 -2.01 0.69 9.48
N GLY A 24 -0.85 0.10 9.70
CA GLY A 24 -0.38 -0.31 11.01
C GLY A 24 -1.17 -1.51 11.54
N GLU A 25 -1.83 -1.35 12.68
CA GLU A 25 -2.66 -2.38 13.32
C GLU A 25 -4.17 -2.11 13.11
N PRO A 26 -4.67 -2.11 11.88
CA PRO A 26 -6.05 -1.75 11.62
C PRO A 26 -6.97 -2.82 12.23
N THR A 27 -7.90 -2.37 13.06
CA THR A 27 -8.87 -3.26 13.72
C THR A 27 -8.25 -4.37 14.58
N ALA A 28 -6.98 -4.23 14.98
CA ALA A 28 -6.30 -5.21 15.81
C ALA A 28 -6.95 -5.33 17.18
N VAL A 29 -7.51 -6.49 17.45
CA VAL A 29 -7.95 -6.90 18.78
C VAL A 29 -7.69 -8.40 18.90
N PRO A 30 -6.82 -8.84 19.79
CA PRO A 30 -6.62 -10.26 20.07
C PRO A 30 -7.95 -10.87 20.49
N HIS A 31 -8.61 -11.55 19.59
CA HIS A 31 -9.91 -12.16 19.85
C HIS A 31 -10.08 -13.40 18.98
N GLN A 32 -10.49 -14.51 19.59
CA GLN A 32 -10.76 -15.76 18.90
C GLN A 32 -9.61 -16.29 18.00
N GLY A 33 -8.35 -16.06 18.42
CA GLY A 33 -7.18 -16.53 17.66
C GLY A 33 -6.81 -15.68 16.45
N ARG A 34 -7.48 -14.55 16.24
CA ARG A 34 -7.17 -13.60 15.18
C ARG A 34 -6.62 -12.31 15.76
N PHE A 35 -5.65 -11.72 15.09
CA PHE A 35 -5.14 -10.38 15.39
C PHE A 35 -5.86 -9.30 14.59
N PHE A 36 -5.98 -9.48 13.27
CA PHE A 36 -6.73 -8.57 12.41
C PHE A 36 -8.18 -9.05 12.24
N GLN A 37 -9.15 -8.30 12.74
CA GLN A 37 -10.58 -8.66 12.59
C GLN A 37 -11.04 -8.57 11.14
N LEU A 38 -10.36 -7.78 10.31
CA LEU A 38 -10.59 -7.63 8.87
C LEU A 38 -9.48 -8.26 8.03
N GLY A 39 -8.78 -9.27 8.57
CA GLY A 39 -7.72 -9.98 7.84
C GLY A 39 -8.19 -10.58 6.52
N ASP A 40 -9.43 -11.03 6.46
CA ASP A 40 -10.08 -11.52 5.24
C ASP A 40 -10.19 -10.45 4.14
N ILE A 41 -10.42 -9.18 4.50
CA ILE A 41 -10.43 -8.07 3.56
C ILE A 41 -8.99 -7.68 3.17
N LEU A 42 -8.10 -7.59 4.16
CA LEU A 42 -6.71 -7.16 3.96
C LEU A 42 -5.84 -8.22 3.25
N GLY A 43 -6.29 -9.47 3.26
CA GLY A 43 -5.53 -10.61 2.73
C GLY A 43 -4.35 -11.04 3.61
N VAL A 44 -4.23 -10.48 4.81
CA VAL A 44 -3.12 -10.75 5.73
C VAL A 44 -3.62 -11.02 7.14
N GLU A 45 -2.81 -11.76 7.90
CA GLU A 45 -3.03 -11.99 9.32
C GLU A 45 -1.68 -11.93 10.04
N ARG A 46 -1.72 -11.62 11.32
CA ARG A 46 -0.54 -11.65 12.19
C ARG A 46 -0.54 -12.93 13.02
N GLU A 47 0.60 -13.60 13.05
CA GLU A 47 0.79 -14.70 13.97
C GLU A 47 1.03 -14.20 15.39
N MET A 48 0.24 -14.73 16.31
CA MET A 48 0.33 -14.42 17.73
C MET A 48 0.86 -15.62 18.50
N GLY A 49 2.14 -15.55 18.84
CA GLY A 49 2.83 -16.57 19.64
C GLY A 49 3.59 -17.60 18.79
N TYR A 50 4.01 -18.69 19.42
CA TYR A 50 4.82 -19.74 18.82
C TYR A 50 3.99 -20.75 18.01
N SER A 51 2.99 -20.30 17.31
CA SER A 51 2.20 -21.18 16.47
C SER A 51 3.05 -21.68 15.30
N LEU A 52 3.21 -22.98 15.23
CA LEU A 52 3.77 -23.67 14.05
C LEU A 52 2.68 -23.79 12.97
N SER A 53 1.99 -22.70 12.66
CA SER A 53 0.95 -22.72 11.66
C SER A 53 1.55 -23.14 10.31
N THR A 54 1.08 -24.28 9.82
CA THR A 54 1.40 -24.78 8.48
C THR A 54 0.55 -24.14 7.40
N ASP A 55 -0.39 -23.29 7.79
CA ASP A 55 -1.41 -22.71 6.90
C ASP A 55 -1.00 -21.35 6.33
N LYS A 56 0.26 -20.95 6.52
CA LYS A 56 0.80 -19.74 5.92
C LYS A 56 0.91 -19.89 4.42
N TYR A 57 0.31 -18.96 3.69
CA TYR A 57 0.48 -18.89 2.25
C TYR A 57 1.76 -18.14 1.92
N PHE A 58 2.60 -18.79 1.12
CA PHE A 58 3.79 -18.18 0.56
C PHE A 58 3.43 -17.72 -0.84
N THR A 59 3.30 -16.42 -0.99
CA THR A 59 3.06 -15.82 -2.28
C THR A 59 4.34 -15.19 -2.78
N LYS A 60 4.50 -15.21 -4.09
CA LYS A 60 5.59 -14.49 -4.72
C LYS A 60 5.27 -13.00 -4.71
N GLU A 61 6.28 -12.19 -4.39
CA GLU A 61 6.18 -10.75 -4.49
C GLU A 61 5.90 -10.33 -5.96
N LEU A 62 4.92 -9.47 -6.15
CA LEU A 62 4.62 -8.87 -7.44
C LEU A 62 5.57 -7.69 -7.67
N LYS A 63 6.22 -7.68 -8.84
CA LYS A 63 7.12 -6.59 -9.24
C LYS A 63 6.41 -5.46 -9.97
N GLU A 64 5.20 -5.72 -10.45
CA GLU A 64 4.39 -4.76 -11.19
C GLU A 64 2.99 -4.73 -10.57
N HIS A 65 2.59 -3.57 -10.08
CA HIS A 65 1.24 -3.33 -9.56
C HIS A 65 0.97 -1.84 -9.49
N PHE A 66 -0.27 -1.41 -9.72
CA PHE A 66 -0.66 0.00 -9.71
C PHE A 66 -0.19 0.74 -8.45
N ILE A 67 -0.27 0.14 -7.28
CA ILE A 67 0.10 0.79 -6.01
C ILE A 67 1.58 1.18 -5.97
N ILE A 68 2.45 0.41 -6.60
CA ILE A 68 3.92 0.58 -6.56
C ILE A 68 4.52 1.10 -7.87
N GLU A 69 3.71 1.37 -8.88
CA GLU A 69 4.16 1.74 -10.24
C GLU A 69 5.09 2.96 -10.27
N ASP A 70 4.88 3.94 -9.37
CA ASP A 70 5.70 5.16 -9.29
C ASP A 70 6.84 5.09 -8.27
N ILE A 71 7.04 3.94 -7.68
CA ILE A 71 8.03 3.75 -6.65
C ILE A 71 9.22 3.06 -7.29
N GLU A 72 10.36 3.75 -7.33
CA GLU A 72 11.58 3.25 -7.94
C GLU A 72 12.05 1.94 -7.31
N ASP A 73 11.99 1.85 -5.98
CA ASP A 73 12.35 0.66 -5.24
C ASP A 73 11.49 0.56 -3.97
N VAL A 74 10.51 -0.33 -4.01
CA VAL A 74 9.57 -0.53 -2.90
C VAL A 74 10.25 -1.01 -1.62
N HIS A 75 11.40 -1.71 -1.72
CA HIS A 75 12.16 -2.17 -0.56
C HIS A 75 12.92 -1.04 0.16
N LYS A 76 12.99 0.17 -0.42
CA LYS A 76 13.55 1.36 0.22
C LYS A 76 12.50 2.20 0.94
N ILE A 77 11.22 1.85 0.82
CA ILE A 77 10.17 2.53 1.55
C ILE A 77 10.36 2.29 3.05
N ASP A 78 10.28 3.37 3.81
CA ASP A 78 10.23 3.28 5.26
C ASP A 78 8.79 2.98 5.71
N PHE A 79 8.56 1.76 6.19
CA PHE A 79 7.29 1.38 6.80
C PHE A 79 7.27 1.62 8.32
N GLY A 80 8.30 2.26 8.88
CA GLY A 80 8.40 2.54 10.31
C GLY A 80 8.66 1.31 11.17
N GLU A 81 8.25 1.39 12.44
CA GLU A 81 8.29 0.23 13.34
C GLU A 81 7.15 -0.73 12.97
N ASN A 82 7.50 -1.74 12.21
CA ASN A 82 6.55 -2.65 11.62
C ASN A 82 5.95 -3.63 12.61
N ILE A 83 4.73 -4.03 12.35
CA ILE A 83 4.13 -5.18 12.99
C ILE A 83 4.82 -6.43 12.47
N LYS A 84 5.42 -7.20 13.38
CA LYS A 84 6.11 -8.44 13.05
C LYS A 84 5.15 -9.60 12.82
N ASN A 85 5.63 -10.61 12.08
CA ASN A 85 4.95 -11.88 11.84
C ASN A 85 3.64 -11.75 11.04
N VAL A 86 3.56 -10.81 10.10
CA VAL A 86 2.43 -10.70 9.16
C VAL A 86 2.66 -11.60 7.96
N TYR A 87 1.65 -12.38 7.62
CA TYR A 87 1.69 -13.36 6.53
C TYR A 87 0.45 -13.29 5.66
N GLY A 88 0.56 -13.78 4.42
CA GLY A 88 -0.57 -13.87 3.48
C GLY A 88 -1.59 -14.89 3.94
N LEU A 89 -2.86 -14.49 3.97
CA LEU A 89 -3.96 -15.33 4.46
C LEU A 89 -4.46 -16.30 3.40
N THR A 90 -4.39 -15.93 2.14
CA THR A 90 -4.85 -16.75 1.02
C THR A 90 -3.91 -16.66 -0.18
N SER A 91 -4.07 -17.57 -1.13
CA SER A 91 -3.34 -17.50 -2.41
C SER A 91 -3.77 -16.34 -3.31
N ALA A 92 -4.86 -15.66 -2.97
CA ALA A 92 -5.33 -14.46 -3.69
C ALA A 92 -4.68 -13.17 -3.17
N THR A 93 -3.94 -13.22 -2.05
CA THR A 93 -3.23 -12.08 -1.53
C THR A 93 -2.09 -11.70 -2.47
N GLU A 94 -2.12 -10.46 -2.95
CA GLU A 94 -1.10 -9.86 -3.80
C GLU A 94 -0.05 -9.19 -2.92
N VAL A 95 1.10 -9.84 -2.73
CA VAL A 95 2.20 -9.30 -1.92
C VAL A 95 3.01 -8.34 -2.78
N LEU A 96 3.12 -7.09 -2.35
CA LEU A 96 3.79 -6.03 -3.09
C LEU A 96 5.13 -5.65 -2.48
N GLU A 97 5.31 -5.89 -1.18
CA GLU A 97 6.58 -5.76 -0.49
C GLU A 97 6.60 -6.65 0.76
N PHE A 98 7.72 -7.29 0.98
CA PHE A 98 8.02 -7.99 2.22
C PHE A 98 9.52 -7.92 2.53
N SER A 99 9.86 -7.93 3.81
CA SER A 99 11.25 -8.12 4.23
C SER A 99 11.56 -9.60 4.34
N ASN A 100 12.64 -10.03 3.72
CA ASN A 100 13.19 -11.35 4.00
C ASN A 100 13.71 -11.36 5.45
N PRO A 101 13.23 -12.25 6.32
CA PRO A 101 13.90 -12.49 7.59
C PRO A 101 15.33 -12.90 7.25
N LYS A 102 16.31 -12.30 7.91
CA LYS A 102 17.72 -12.67 7.75
C LYS A 102 17.87 -14.12 8.20
N VAL A 103 17.82 -15.03 7.26
CA VAL A 103 18.26 -16.41 7.49
C VAL A 103 19.78 -16.32 7.57
N SER A 104 20.34 -16.37 8.76
CA SER A 104 21.80 -16.43 8.92
C SER A 104 22.34 -17.69 8.25
N ALA A 105 23.49 -17.57 7.61
CA ALA A 105 24.18 -18.70 7.01
C ALA A 105 24.48 -19.76 8.12
N GLY A 106 23.66 -20.79 8.21
CA GLY A 106 23.83 -21.86 9.20
C GLY A 106 22.67 -22.10 10.14
N GLY A 107 21.58 -21.35 10.06
CA GLY A 107 20.44 -21.59 10.91
C GLY A 107 19.34 -20.57 10.75
N VAL A 108 18.18 -21.05 11.01
CA VAL A 108 17.00 -20.26 11.24
C VAL A 108 17.29 -19.35 12.43
N GLU A 109 17.18 -18.03 12.28
CA GLU A 109 17.18 -17.14 13.44
C GLU A 109 16.15 -17.65 14.45
N GLU A 110 16.44 -17.51 15.73
CA GLU A 110 15.63 -18.08 16.81
C GLU A 110 14.14 -17.83 16.57
N GLY A 111 13.40 -18.91 16.37
CA GLY A 111 11.94 -18.90 16.28
C GLY A 111 11.33 -19.07 14.88
N ILE A 112 12.09 -19.07 13.80
CA ILE A 112 11.54 -19.32 12.47
C ILE A 112 11.74 -20.77 12.07
N VAL A 113 10.70 -21.57 12.15
CA VAL A 113 10.70 -22.94 11.61
C VAL A 113 10.20 -22.88 10.17
N LEU A 114 11.09 -23.10 9.21
CA LEU A 114 10.71 -23.23 7.81
C LEU A 114 9.93 -24.54 7.63
N PRO A 115 8.73 -24.50 7.04
CA PRO A 115 8.03 -25.73 6.70
C PRO A 115 8.82 -26.54 5.69
N ALA A 116 8.71 -27.87 5.74
CA ALA A 116 9.45 -28.78 4.89
C ALA A 116 9.23 -28.59 3.37
N ASN A 117 8.16 -27.89 3.01
CA ASN A 117 7.81 -27.58 1.61
C ASN A 117 8.20 -26.15 1.20
N ALA A 118 9.06 -25.50 1.97
CA ALA A 118 9.47 -24.12 1.75
C ALA A 118 10.55 -23.94 0.68
N GLU A 119 11.14 -25.03 0.21
CA GLU A 119 12.21 -24.97 -0.79
C GLU A 119 11.76 -24.20 -2.05
N GLY A 120 12.52 -23.15 -2.40
CA GLY A 120 12.20 -22.28 -3.52
C GLY A 120 11.08 -21.27 -3.29
N LYS A 121 10.58 -21.10 -2.06
CA LYS A 121 9.59 -20.10 -1.69
C LYS A 121 10.23 -18.96 -0.92
N GLU A 122 9.75 -17.75 -1.17
CA GLU A 122 10.19 -16.58 -0.44
C GLU A 122 9.42 -16.46 0.87
N PHE A 123 10.14 -16.15 1.94
CA PHE A 123 9.58 -15.92 3.28
C PHE A 123 9.90 -14.50 3.70
N GLY A 124 8.96 -13.87 4.32
CA GLY A 124 9.20 -12.56 4.89
C GLY A 124 8.00 -12.04 5.66
N GLU A 125 8.22 -10.96 6.34
CA GLU A 125 7.15 -10.18 6.93
C GLU A 125 6.56 -9.30 5.84
N ILE A 126 5.25 -9.38 5.63
CA ILE A 126 4.56 -8.58 4.64
C ILE A 126 4.37 -7.17 5.18
N HIS A 127 4.87 -6.18 4.45
CA HIS A 127 4.67 -4.77 4.78
C HIS A 127 3.64 -4.09 3.87
N LEU A 128 3.45 -4.61 2.67
CA LEU A 128 2.48 -4.09 1.71
C LEU A 128 1.79 -5.23 0.97
N ALA A 129 0.47 -5.25 1.02
CA ALA A 129 -0.33 -6.22 0.29
C ALA A 129 -1.65 -5.62 -0.20
N ALA A 130 -2.15 -6.17 -1.30
CA ALA A 130 -3.50 -5.94 -1.79
C ALA A 130 -4.28 -7.25 -1.85
N ASN A 131 -5.60 -7.17 -1.75
CA ASN A 131 -6.43 -8.36 -1.73
C ASN A 131 -7.81 -8.09 -2.33
N PRO A 132 -8.26 -8.88 -3.29
CA PRO A 132 -9.63 -8.83 -3.76
C PRO A 132 -10.58 -9.40 -2.70
N TYR A 133 -11.71 -8.71 -2.46
CA TYR A 133 -12.73 -9.17 -1.53
C TYR A 133 -14.15 -8.91 -2.09
N GLY A 134 -14.77 -9.95 -2.57
CA GLY A 134 -16.04 -9.83 -3.29
C GLY A 134 -15.87 -8.98 -4.57
N LYS A 135 -16.57 -7.85 -4.65
CA LYS A 135 -16.45 -6.88 -5.74
C LYS A 135 -15.50 -5.73 -5.42
N GLY A 136 -15.04 -5.64 -4.18
CA GLY A 136 -14.15 -4.60 -3.69
C GLY A 136 -12.75 -5.10 -3.42
N ARG A 137 -11.95 -4.26 -2.77
CA ARG A 137 -10.52 -4.49 -2.54
C ARG A 137 -10.08 -4.02 -1.16
N GLY A 138 -9.18 -4.77 -0.55
CA GLY A 138 -8.45 -4.38 0.63
C GLY A 138 -6.99 -4.07 0.31
N VAL A 139 -6.38 -3.15 1.07
CA VAL A 139 -4.95 -2.89 1.03
C VAL A 139 -4.43 -2.84 2.46
N TYR A 140 -3.35 -3.55 2.71
CA TYR A 140 -2.60 -3.53 3.95
C TYR A 140 -1.27 -2.79 3.77
N ILE A 141 -0.96 -1.89 4.71
CA ILE A 141 0.30 -1.16 4.80
C ILE A 141 0.79 -1.26 6.24
N ALA A 142 1.97 -1.84 6.48
CA ALA A 142 2.48 -2.11 7.82
C ALA A 142 2.72 -0.85 8.66
N GLY A 143 3.10 0.24 8.03
CA GLY A 143 3.28 1.54 8.65
C GLY A 143 3.46 2.61 7.58
N LEU A 144 3.26 3.87 7.98
CA LEU A 144 3.30 4.97 7.02
C LEU A 144 3.90 6.24 7.65
N PRO A 145 5.22 6.23 7.97
CA PRO A 145 5.92 7.45 8.33
C PRO A 145 5.74 8.54 7.26
N TYR A 146 5.75 9.79 7.68
CA TYR A 146 5.53 10.89 6.74
C TYR A 146 6.76 11.10 5.85
N THR A 147 6.65 10.64 4.61
CA THR A 147 7.60 10.91 3.51
C THR A 147 6.81 11.18 2.23
N PRO A 148 7.39 11.85 1.22
CA PRO A 148 6.74 12.02 -0.08
C PRO A 148 6.37 10.70 -0.74
N GLU A 149 7.25 9.70 -0.68
CA GLU A 149 7.05 8.37 -1.23
C GLU A 149 5.88 7.66 -0.53
N ASN A 150 5.79 7.74 0.79
CA ASN A 150 4.69 7.17 1.56
C ASN A 150 3.36 7.88 1.29
N THR A 151 3.39 9.18 1.07
CA THR A 151 2.21 9.94 0.64
C THR A 151 1.73 9.45 -0.73
N ARG A 152 2.65 9.26 -1.66
CA ARG A 152 2.35 8.70 -2.99
C ARG A 152 1.79 7.28 -2.89
N LEU A 153 2.42 6.42 -2.09
CA LEU A 153 1.96 5.06 -1.83
C LEU A 153 0.52 5.06 -1.29
N LEU A 154 0.23 5.89 -0.29
CA LEU A 154 -1.11 6.00 0.28
C LEU A 154 -2.14 6.46 -0.74
N MET A 155 -1.83 7.49 -1.53
CA MET A 155 -2.72 7.97 -2.59
C MET A 155 -3.04 6.83 -3.58
N ARG A 156 -2.03 6.13 -4.07
CA ARG A 156 -2.23 5.01 -5.00
C ARG A 156 -3.04 3.88 -4.36
N ALA A 157 -2.78 3.54 -3.10
CA ALA A 157 -3.55 2.55 -2.35
C ALA A 157 -5.04 2.94 -2.25
N LEU A 158 -5.34 4.21 -1.97
CA LEU A 158 -6.71 4.71 -1.88
C LEU A 158 -7.43 4.66 -3.24
N PHE A 159 -6.78 5.10 -4.32
CA PHE A 159 -7.36 5.04 -5.66
C PHE A 159 -7.57 3.60 -6.14
N TYR A 160 -6.62 2.71 -5.86
CA TYR A 160 -6.75 1.28 -6.13
C TYR A 160 -7.93 0.66 -5.38
N ALA A 161 -8.00 0.88 -4.06
CA ALA A 161 -9.08 0.33 -3.24
C ALA A 161 -10.46 0.86 -3.69
N ALA A 162 -10.53 2.09 -4.16
CA ALA A 162 -11.75 2.71 -4.67
C ALA A 162 -12.12 2.29 -6.12
N ASN A 163 -11.32 1.47 -6.80
CA ASN A 163 -11.46 1.15 -8.23
C ASN A 163 -11.43 2.40 -9.14
N LYS A 164 -10.53 3.34 -8.84
CA LYS A 164 -10.42 4.64 -9.51
C LYS A 164 -9.01 4.95 -10.02
N GLU A 165 -8.28 3.93 -10.39
CA GLU A 165 -6.89 4.04 -10.83
C GLU A 165 -6.72 5.05 -11.97
N SER A 166 -7.63 5.02 -12.94
CA SER A 166 -7.60 5.94 -14.09
C SER A 166 -7.89 7.40 -13.73
N GLU A 167 -8.41 7.67 -12.55
CA GLU A 167 -8.68 9.04 -12.11
C GLU A 167 -7.46 9.69 -11.46
N LEU A 168 -6.57 8.91 -10.84
CA LEU A 168 -5.34 9.41 -10.23
C LEU A 168 -4.46 10.10 -11.26
N THR A 169 -4.28 9.49 -12.43
CA THR A 169 -3.38 9.98 -13.47
C THR A 169 -3.94 11.10 -14.33
N LYS A 170 -5.15 11.58 -14.09
CA LYS A 170 -5.70 12.74 -14.81
C LYS A 170 -4.99 14.04 -14.44
N TRP A 171 -4.78 14.23 -13.13
CA TRP A 171 -4.11 15.40 -12.55
C TRP A 171 -2.93 14.91 -11.73
N TYR A 172 -1.73 14.95 -12.29
CA TYR A 172 -0.67 14.13 -11.76
C TYR A 172 0.71 14.69 -12.10
N ALA A 173 1.65 14.54 -11.20
CA ALA A 173 3.06 14.78 -11.45
C ALA A 173 3.85 13.46 -11.26
N SER A 174 4.74 13.12 -12.19
CA SER A 174 5.54 11.89 -12.11
C SER A 174 6.52 11.89 -10.92
N ASN A 175 7.01 13.08 -10.55
CA ASN A 175 7.89 13.25 -9.39
C ASN A 175 7.05 13.31 -8.10
N PRO A 176 7.26 12.42 -7.10
CA PRO A 176 6.50 12.42 -5.84
C PRO A 176 6.71 13.67 -4.97
N LEU A 177 7.76 14.45 -5.23
CA LEU A 177 8.05 15.71 -4.54
C LEU A 177 7.24 16.90 -5.09
N VAL A 178 6.50 16.68 -6.17
CA VAL A 178 5.65 17.68 -6.82
C VAL A 178 4.19 17.22 -6.76
N GLU A 179 3.33 18.12 -6.36
CA GLU A 179 1.88 17.89 -6.29
C GLU A 179 1.14 18.63 -7.39
N VAL A 180 0.01 18.07 -7.85
CA VAL A 180 -0.93 18.72 -8.76
C VAL A 180 -2.29 18.80 -8.11
N HIS A 181 -2.80 20.02 -7.93
CA HIS A 181 -4.09 20.30 -7.33
C HIS A 181 -5.04 20.90 -8.37
N ALA A 182 -6.05 20.15 -8.78
CA ALA A 182 -7.01 20.59 -9.78
C ALA A 182 -8.25 21.23 -9.16
N TYR A 183 -8.70 22.32 -9.79
CA TYR A 183 -9.93 23.03 -9.47
C TYR A 183 -10.78 23.20 -10.75
N PRO A 184 -11.36 22.10 -11.27
CA PRO A 184 -12.05 22.12 -12.57
C PRO A 184 -13.19 23.14 -12.63
N GLU A 185 -13.93 23.32 -11.54
CA GLU A 185 -15.01 24.32 -11.46
C GLU A 185 -14.53 25.78 -11.61
N LYS A 186 -13.25 26.03 -11.31
CA LYS A 186 -12.60 27.34 -11.45
C LYS A 186 -11.79 27.45 -12.76
N GLY A 187 -11.69 26.37 -13.51
CA GLY A 187 -10.90 26.31 -14.74
C GLY A 187 -9.39 26.48 -14.51
N VAL A 188 -8.87 26.09 -13.35
CA VAL A 188 -7.45 26.23 -13.01
C VAL A 188 -6.93 24.99 -12.28
N TYR A 189 -5.60 24.83 -12.31
CA TYR A 189 -4.89 23.89 -11.45
C TYR A 189 -3.58 24.51 -10.95
N ALA A 190 -3.06 24.00 -9.85
CA ALA A 190 -1.78 24.39 -9.28
C ALA A 190 -0.79 23.25 -9.35
N ILE A 191 0.45 23.56 -9.65
CA ILE A 191 1.60 22.65 -9.57
C ILE A 191 2.47 23.17 -8.42
N VAL A 192 2.78 22.32 -7.46
CA VAL A 192 3.45 22.72 -6.21
C VAL A 192 4.73 21.92 -6.03
N ASN A 193 5.85 22.63 -5.94
CA ASN A 193 7.12 22.03 -5.50
C ASN A 193 7.20 22.13 -3.97
N ASN A 194 7.09 20.99 -3.28
CA ASN A 194 7.13 20.90 -1.83
C ASN A 194 8.55 20.86 -1.26
N THR A 195 9.57 21.19 -2.05
CA THR A 195 10.98 21.11 -1.62
C THR A 195 11.69 22.45 -1.72
N ASN A 196 12.86 22.53 -1.11
CA ASN A 196 13.77 23.69 -1.20
C ASN A 196 14.78 23.55 -2.35
N GLU A 197 14.52 22.66 -3.32
CA GLU A 197 15.37 22.38 -4.46
C GLU A 197 14.61 22.52 -5.75
N LEU A 198 15.31 22.80 -6.85
CA LEU A 198 14.75 22.79 -8.20
C LEU A 198 14.20 21.38 -8.51
N GLN A 199 12.97 21.31 -8.97
CA GLN A 199 12.34 20.06 -9.34
C GLN A 199 11.93 20.05 -10.82
N SER A 200 12.19 18.90 -11.48
CA SER A 200 11.69 18.63 -12.82
C SER A 200 10.72 17.45 -12.76
N THR A 201 9.59 17.58 -13.44
CA THR A 201 8.55 16.57 -13.43
C THR A 201 7.75 16.58 -14.73
N LEU A 202 7.14 15.45 -15.06
CA LEU A 202 6.12 15.34 -16.08
C LEU A 202 4.76 15.60 -15.42
N VAL A 203 4.04 16.61 -15.88
CA VAL A 203 2.72 16.99 -15.37
C VAL A 203 1.63 16.58 -16.37
N TYR A 204 0.58 15.97 -15.87
CA TYR A 204 -0.65 15.62 -16.60
C TYR A 204 -1.75 16.61 -16.21
N ASP A 205 -2.41 17.20 -17.18
CA ASP A 205 -3.29 18.37 -17.03
C ASP A 205 -4.79 18.07 -17.10
N GLY A 206 -5.16 16.82 -16.93
CA GLY A 206 -6.56 16.37 -16.95
C GLY A 206 -7.16 16.20 -18.35
N ALA A 207 -6.57 16.78 -19.38
CA ALA A 207 -7.01 16.64 -20.78
C ALA A 207 -6.30 15.52 -21.53
N GLY A 208 -5.45 14.74 -20.83
CA GLY A 208 -4.63 13.68 -21.42
C GLY A 208 -3.35 14.19 -22.07
N VAL A 209 -3.00 15.45 -21.88
CA VAL A 209 -1.75 16.04 -22.33
C VAL A 209 -0.77 16.03 -21.17
N SER A 210 0.46 15.63 -21.44
CA SER A 210 1.55 15.69 -20.47
C SER A 210 2.67 16.60 -21.00
N ARG A 211 3.33 17.29 -20.08
CA ARG A 211 4.47 18.17 -20.40
C ARG A 211 5.48 18.18 -19.27
N THR A 212 6.75 18.33 -19.61
CA THR A 212 7.80 18.53 -18.61
C THR A 212 7.72 19.98 -18.08
N VAL A 213 7.81 20.09 -16.76
CA VAL A 213 7.79 21.37 -16.04
C VAL A 213 8.98 21.40 -15.08
N GLU A 214 9.70 22.52 -15.08
CA GLU A 214 10.70 22.84 -14.07
C GLU A 214 10.10 23.85 -13.09
N LEU A 215 10.27 23.61 -11.81
CA LEU A 215 9.74 24.42 -10.71
C LEU A 215 10.88 24.84 -9.80
N GLU A 216 10.93 26.14 -9.52
CA GLU A 216 11.85 26.69 -8.52
C GLU A 216 11.55 26.15 -7.11
N PRO A 217 12.50 26.26 -6.16
CA PRO A 217 12.26 25.88 -4.77
C PRO A 217 11.00 26.51 -4.19
N SER A 218 10.11 25.68 -3.62
CA SER A 218 8.84 26.10 -3.02
C SER A 218 7.88 26.85 -3.95
N GLU A 219 8.04 26.70 -5.26
CA GLU A 219 7.18 27.36 -6.24
C GLU A 219 5.78 26.76 -6.23
N ILE A 220 4.77 27.66 -6.30
CA ILE A 220 3.37 27.33 -6.60
C ILE A 220 3.02 27.99 -7.93
N ARG A 221 2.86 27.19 -8.97
CA ARG A 221 2.52 27.65 -10.32
C ARG A 221 1.05 27.37 -10.61
N TRP A 222 0.31 28.44 -10.93
CA TRP A 222 -1.09 28.35 -11.34
C TRP A 222 -1.19 28.31 -12.86
N GLU A 223 -2.00 27.39 -13.36
CA GLU A 223 -2.25 27.18 -14.78
C GLU A 223 -3.75 27.11 -15.06
N LYS A 224 -4.12 27.44 -16.30
CA LYS A 224 -5.51 27.29 -16.76
C LYS A 224 -5.72 25.88 -17.30
N ILE A 225 -6.88 25.33 -17.02
CA ILE A 225 -7.35 24.11 -17.67
C ILE A 225 -7.73 24.48 -19.12
N SER A 226 -7.12 23.81 -20.07
CA SER A 226 -7.37 24.02 -21.51
C SER A 226 -8.64 23.31 -21.99
#